data_00c3dc03e469b793030d7f459625d7c3
#
_entry.id   00c3dc03e469b793030d7f459625d7c3
#
_cell.length_a   1.000
_cell.length_b   1.000
_cell.length_c   1.000
_cell.angle_alpha   90.00
_cell.angle_beta   90.00
_cell.angle_gamma   90.00
#
_symmetry.space_group_name_H-M   'P 1'
#
loop_
_entity.id
_entity.type
_entity.pdbx_description
1 polymer ?
#
loop_
_entity_poly.entity_id
_entity_poly.type
_entity_poly.pdbx_seq_one_letter_code
_entity_poly.pdbx_strand_id
1 'polypeptide(L)'
;IGTQNPDYRTSSTCMLDESNSNVSSIKKRIADFLKVDINKGQQLEGQLYEPGQFFKEHCDWFEGESYINHALSSGNRTHTFMIYLNEPEEGGETNFPELDQSIKPKKGMALVWENLNEDGSGNTDFLYECSEVKLGKQYIITSWWRENEYNPIKDSELSKEYWNNISSTQSVTDYLNSIGKSHNDYKHPKTEEYVNTFSSYDDVPKFTPTGFKVVKCPPEIWGLIKDSYELLKEKKEEEYFQGKDEVILGIGNTSDIFSFHHIPSIRDHIHKLLQPLHEEWSGQRLEPSVVYGIRSYNKGAVLIEHKDRIETHHIASIIIVDKDIRCGCKNKLNQEIDWPLNFQDHNGKRHRIFAEPGDMILYESIACRHGRIEPFQGNYFRNFYVHYKLSDWEYVGPANLPQF
;
A
#
# COMPACT_ATOMS: atom_id res chain seq x y z
N ILE A 1 3.32 -18.11 -21.83
CA ILE A 1 4.24 -17.25 -22.61
C ILE A 1 3.58 -15.90 -22.59
N GLY A 2 3.95 -15.05 -21.60
CA GLY A 2 3.50 -13.67 -21.54
C GLY A 2 4.04 -12.90 -22.75
N THR A 3 3.27 -11.95 -23.28
CA THR A 3 3.73 -11.03 -24.32
C THR A 3 4.90 -10.22 -23.75
N GLN A 4 6.13 -10.59 -24.15
CA GLN A 4 7.31 -9.79 -23.80
C GLN A 4 7.19 -8.44 -24.50
N ASN A 5 7.34 -7.35 -23.75
CA ASN A 5 7.51 -6.03 -24.34
C ASN A 5 8.94 -5.95 -24.93
N PRO A 6 9.10 -5.92 -26.27
CA PRO A 6 10.40 -5.96 -26.91
C PRO A 6 11.27 -4.73 -26.60
N ASP A 7 10.66 -3.66 -26.08
CA ASP A 7 11.36 -2.46 -25.65
C ASP A 7 11.86 -2.54 -24.20
N TYR A 8 11.53 -3.62 -23.49
CA TYR A 8 11.83 -3.79 -22.07
C TYR A 8 12.71 -5.02 -21.79
N ARG A 9 12.33 -6.19 -22.32
CA ARG A 9 13.07 -7.45 -22.17
C ARG A 9 13.03 -8.25 -23.48
N THR A 10 14.20 -8.62 -23.97
CA THR A 10 14.35 -9.35 -25.24
C THR A 10 14.90 -10.76 -25.08
N SER A 11 15.34 -11.15 -23.87
CA SER A 11 15.89 -12.48 -23.56
C SER A 11 14.86 -13.62 -23.73
N SER A 12 15.34 -14.81 -24.01
CA SER A 12 14.54 -16.04 -23.97
C SER A 12 14.61 -16.68 -22.58
N THR A 13 13.47 -17.23 -22.12
CA THR A 13 13.36 -17.85 -20.79
C THR A 13 12.80 -19.26 -20.90
N CYS A 14 13.32 -20.17 -20.08
CA CYS A 14 12.75 -21.51 -19.89
C CYS A 14 12.70 -21.87 -18.40
N MET A 15 11.66 -22.58 -17.98
CA MET A 15 11.59 -23.19 -16.66
C MET A 15 12.45 -24.45 -16.64
N LEU A 16 13.30 -24.58 -15.63
CA LEU A 16 14.15 -25.77 -15.49
C LEU A 16 13.36 -26.89 -14.81
N ASP A 17 13.51 -28.10 -15.29
CA ASP A 17 12.84 -29.27 -14.73
C ASP A 17 13.45 -29.68 -13.40
N GLU A 18 12.74 -29.39 -12.30
CA GLU A 18 13.17 -29.70 -10.94
C GLU A 18 13.12 -31.21 -10.61
N SER A 19 12.55 -32.06 -11.47
CA SER A 19 12.68 -33.52 -11.35
C SER A 19 14.10 -34.00 -11.72
N ASN A 20 14.86 -33.19 -12.44
CA ASN A 20 16.26 -33.44 -12.72
C ASN A 20 17.10 -33.23 -11.43
N SER A 21 17.86 -34.27 -11.06
CA SER A 21 18.65 -34.28 -9.83
C SER A 21 19.70 -33.15 -9.73
N ASN A 22 20.23 -32.67 -10.86
CA ASN A 22 21.18 -31.57 -10.87
C ASN A 22 20.45 -30.23 -10.57
N VAL A 23 19.26 -30.03 -11.17
CA VAL A 23 18.45 -28.84 -10.97
C VAL A 23 17.97 -28.76 -9.50
N SER A 24 17.40 -29.85 -8.98
CA SER A 24 16.97 -29.91 -7.57
C SER A 24 18.12 -29.74 -6.58
N SER A 25 19.31 -30.27 -6.90
CA SER A 25 20.52 -30.07 -6.11
C SER A 25 20.96 -28.61 -6.09
N ILE A 26 20.89 -27.89 -7.21
CA ILE A 26 21.19 -26.45 -7.27
C ILE A 26 20.19 -25.68 -6.40
N LYS A 27 18.90 -25.91 -6.54
CA LYS A 27 17.86 -25.25 -5.74
C LYS A 27 18.08 -25.48 -4.24
N LYS A 28 18.38 -26.72 -3.84
CA LYS A 28 18.68 -27.05 -2.45
C LYS A 28 19.89 -26.28 -1.92
N ARG A 29 20.99 -26.22 -2.70
CA ARG A 29 22.20 -25.48 -2.29
C ARG A 29 21.95 -24.00 -2.14
N ILE A 30 21.08 -23.40 -2.99
CA ILE A 30 20.68 -22.01 -2.86
C ILE A 30 19.87 -21.82 -1.57
N ALA A 31 18.88 -22.68 -1.28
CA ALA A 31 18.11 -22.66 -0.04
C ALA A 31 18.99 -22.74 1.21
N ASP A 32 19.95 -23.69 1.19
CA ASP A 32 20.91 -23.87 2.29
C ASP A 32 21.81 -22.64 2.48
N PHE A 33 22.23 -21.99 1.38
CA PHE A 33 23.04 -20.77 1.42
C PHE A 33 22.25 -19.58 1.99
N LEU A 34 21.02 -19.36 1.52
CA LEU A 34 20.13 -18.29 1.98
C LEU A 34 19.55 -18.57 3.37
N LYS A 35 19.66 -19.80 3.88
CA LYS A 35 19.04 -20.28 5.13
C LYS A 35 17.51 -20.10 5.14
N VAL A 36 16.88 -20.37 4.02
CA VAL A 36 15.43 -20.29 3.83
C VAL A 36 14.84 -21.66 3.53
N ASP A 37 13.53 -21.82 3.79
CA ASP A 37 12.81 -23.03 3.41
C ASP A 37 12.79 -23.20 1.88
N ILE A 38 13.15 -24.39 1.39
CA ILE A 38 13.16 -24.70 -0.04
C ILE A 38 11.78 -24.50 -0.71
N ASN A 39 10.69 -24.66 0.05
CA ASN A 39 9.33 -24.46 -0.45
C ASN A 39 9.00 -22.98 -0.74
N LYS A 40 9.79 -22.05 -0.24
CA LYS A 40 9.68 -20.62 -0.57
C LYS A 40 10.30 -20.26 -1.92
N GLY A 41 11.09 -21.16 -2.49
CA GLY A 41 11.76 -20.94 -3.78
C GLY A 41 10.83 -21.14 -4.97
N GLN A 42 10.78 -20.15 -5.88
CA GLN A 42 10.15 -20.32 -7.18
C GLN A 42 10.88 -21.38 -8.00
N GLN A 43 10.25 -21.88 -9.06
CA GLN A 43 10.93 -22.75 -10.02
C GLN A 43 12.12 -22.01 -10.64
N LEU A 44 13.25 -22.69 -10.78
CA LEU A 44 14.44 -22.09 -11.37
C LEU A 44 14.21 -21.75 -12.85
N GLU A 45 14.61 -20.54 -13.24
CA GLU A 45 14.54 -20.09 -14.63
C GLU A 45 15.92 -20.08 -15.29
N GLY A 46 16.04 -20.72 -16.44
CA GLY A 46 17.14 -20.53 -17.36
C GLY A 46 16.84 -19.38 -18.32
N GLN A 47 17.80 -18.47 -18.51
CA GLN A 47 17.66 -17.33 -19.43
C GLN A 47 18.81 -17.33 -20.42
N LEU A 48 18.47 -17.00 -21.67
CA LEU A 48 19.42 -16.83 -22.78
C LEU A 48 19.31 -15.42 -23.32
N TYR A 49 20.45 -14.75 -23.43
CA TYR A 49 20.62 -13.51 -24.15
C TYR A 49 21.52 -13.74 -25.37
N GLU A 50 20.99 -13.47 -26.54
CA GLU A 50 21.73 -13.44 -27.82
C GLU A 50 22.24 -12.03 -28.09
N PRO A 51 23.15 -11.85 -29.08
CA PRO A 51 23.61 -10.50 -29.45
C PRO A 51 22.45 -9.54 -29.76
N GLY A 52 22.50 -8.34 -29.20
CA GLY A 52 21.44 -7.33 -29.27
C GLY A 52 20.36 -7.48 -28.19
N GLN A 53 20.42 -8.50 -27.35
CA GLN A 53 19.42 -8.72 -26.29
C GLN A 53 19.87 -8.13 -24.95
N PHE A 54 18.87 -7.64 -24.22
CA PHE A 54 19.03 -6.94 -22.94
C PHE A 54 17.81 -7.13 -22.05
N PHE A 55 17.91 -6.63 -20.80
CA PHE A 55 16.79 -6.45 -19.91
C PHE A 55 16.96 -5.10 -19.18
N LYS A 56 16.02 -4.16 -19.39
CA LYS A 56 16.08 -2.81 -18.82
C LYS A 56 15.98 -2.81 -17.32
N GLU A 57 16.28 -1.68 -16.73
CA GLU A 57 16.20 -1.41 -15.29
C GLU A 57 14.87 -1.86 -14.70
N HIS A 58 14.95 -2.65 -13.65
CA HIS A 58 13.81 -3.17 -12.90
C HIS A 58 14.23 -3.65 -11.51
N CYS A 59 13.23 -3.76 -10.64
CA CYS A 59 13.34 -4.48 -9.38
C CYS A 59 12.60 -5.82 -9.49
N ASP A 60 13.01 -6.80 -8.69
CA ASP A 60 12.39 -8.13 -8.72
C ASP A 60 11.20 -8.27 -7.78
N TRP A 61 11.01 -7.34 -6.87
CA TRP A 61 9.85 -7.32 -6.00
C TRP A 61 8.59 -6.84 -6.74
N PHE A 62 7.42 -7.22 -6.21
CA PHE A 62 6.12 -6.89 -6.81
C PHE A 62 5.45 -5.75 -6.06
N GLU A 63 4.79 -4.87 -6.82
CA GLU A 63 3.93 -3.82 -6.28
C GLU A 63 2.65 -3.67 -7.10
N GLY A 64 1.64 -3.00 -6.52
CA GLY A 64 0.40 -2.69 -7.21
C GLY A 64 -0.24 -3.92 -7.85
N GLU A 65 -0.61 -3.81 -9.12
CA GLU A 65 -1.23 -4.87 -9.90
C GLU A 65 -0.37 -6.13 -10.00
N SER A 66 0.94 -5.99 -10.08
CA SER A 66 1.85 -7.15 -10.17
C SER A 66 1.86 -7.96 -8.87
N TYR A 67 1.73 -7.32 -7.70
CA TYR A 67 1.57 -8.01 -6.42
C TYR A 67 0.28 -8.82 -6.38
N ILE A 68 -0.83 -8.22 -6.81
CA ILE A 68 -2.14 -8.87 -6.86
C ILE A 68 -2.09 -10.09 -7.78
N ASN A 69 -1.43 -9.97 -8.93
CA ASN A 69 -1.37 -11.04 -9.92
C ASN A 69 -0.45 -12.21 -9.52
N HIS A 70 0.53 -11.98 -8.63
CA HIS A 70 1.60 -12.95 -8.43
C HIS A 70 2.00 -13.23 -6.98
N ALA A 71 1.44 -12.52 -5.99
CA ALA A 71 2.00 -12.54 -4.64
C ALA A 71 0.99 -12.66 -3.48
N LEU A 72 -0.31 -12.77 -3.76
CA LEU A 72 -1.34 -12.76 -2.71
C LEU A 72 -1.24 -13.91 -1.70
N SER A 73 -0.73 -15.07 -2.12
CA SER A 73 -0.50 -16.22 -1.26
C SER A 73 0.97 -16.36 -0.87
N SER A 74 1.83 -16.30 -1.88
CA SER A 74 3.27 -16.58 -1.72
C SER A 74 4.04 -15.41 -1.10
N GLY A 75 3.41 -14.23 -0.99
CA GLY A 75 4.10 -13.00 -0.57
C GLY A 75 5.06 -12.47 -1.62
N ASN A 76 5.80 -11.43 -1.29
CA ASN A 76 6.75 -10.80 -2.21
C ASN A 76 8.02 -11.64 -2.41
N ARG A 77 8.86 -11.28 -3.37
CA ARG A 77 10.20 -11.84 -3.57
C ARG A 77 11.14 -11.20 -2.55
N THR A 78 11.70 -12.01 -1.66
CA THR A 78 12.66 -11.56 -0.62
C THR A 78 14.08 -11.51 -1.14
N HIS A 79 14.47 -12.52 -1.94
CA HIS A 79 15.82 -12.63 -2.47
C HIS A 79 15.82 -12.99 -3.94
N THR A 80 16.80 -12.47 -4.66
CA THR A 80 17.19 -12.95 -6.00
C THR A 80 18.56 -13.58 -5.92
N PHE A 81 18.69 -14.74 -6.56
CA PHE A 81 19.93 -15.47 -6.71
C PHE A 81 20.16 -15.74 -8.20
N MET A 82 21.16 -15.11 -8.80
CA MET A 82 21.47 -15.23 -10.23
C MET A 82 22.83 -15.87 -10.43
N ILE A 83 22.94 -16.85 -11.33
CA ILE A 83 24.17 -17.60 -11.61
C ILE A 83 24.52 -17.44 -13.09
N TYR A 84 25.73 -17.00 -13.39
CA TYR A 84 26.28 -17.00 -14.75
C TYR A 84 26.79 -18.37 -15.12
N LEU A 85 26.28 -18.94 -16.23
CA LEU A 85 26.70 -20.26 -16.73
C LEU A 85 27.87 -20.16 -17.71
N ASN A 86 28.08 -19.00 -18.31
CA ASN A 86 29.19 -18.70 -19.21
C ASN A 86 29.54 -17.22 -19.16
N GLU A 87 30.48 -16.82 -20.00
CA GLU A 87 30.92 -15.46 -20.19
C GLU A 87 30.71 -15.10 -21.67
N PRO A 88 29.89 -14.07 -22.01
CA PRO A 88 29.85 -13.57 -23.38
C PRO A 88 31.21 -12.90 -23.72
N GLU A 89 31.51 -12.79 -24.99
CA GLU A 89 32.77 -12.18 -25.44
C GLU A 89 32.77 -10.65 -25.21
N GLU A 90 31.57 -9.99 -25.30
CA GLU A 90 31.40 -8.56 -25.06
C GLU A 90 29.96 -8.26 -24.60
N GLY A 91 29.81 -7.39 -23.58
CA GLY A 91 28.53 -6.97 -23.02
C GLY A 91 27.97 -7.95 -21.99
N GLY A 92 26.67 -7.78 -21.68
CA GLY A 92 25.95 -8.65 -20.75
C GLY A 92 26.26 -8.38 -19.27
N GLU A 93 26.84 -7.22 -18.95
CA GLU A 93 27.04 -6.81 -17.56
C GLU A 93 25.71 -6.69 -16.82
N THR A 94 25.68 -7.05 -15.53
CA THR A 94 24.60 -6.70 -14.63
C THR A 94 24.97 -5.41 -13.92
N ASN A 95 24.20 -4.35 -14.17
CA ASN A 95 24.42 -3.04 -13.59
C ASN A 95 23.43 -2.77 -12.48
N PHE A 96 23.90 -2.21 -11.38
CA PHE A 96 23.12 -1.70 -10.26
C PHE A 96 23.38 -0.19 -10.16
N PRO A 97 22.56 0.67 -10.83
CA PRO A 97 22.82 2.11 -10.92
C PRO A 97 22.88 2.79 -9.57
N GLU A 98 21.95 2.45 -8.66
CA GLU A 98 21.88 3.06 -7.32
C GLU A 98 23.12 2.73 -6.45
N LEU A 99 23.80 1.63 -6.74
CA LEU A 99 25.02 1.21 -6.03
C LEU A 99 26.31 1.60 -6.78
N ASP A 100 26.21 2.23 -7.97
CA ASP A 100 27.33 2.51 -8.86
C ASP A 100 28.20 1.27 -9.13
N GLN A 101 27.54 0.12 -9.37
CA GLN A 101 28.18 -1.17 -9.60
C GLN A 101 27.84 -1.72 -10.99
N SER A 102 28.85 -2.19 -11.69
CA SER A 102 28.73 -2.92 -12.97
C SER A 102 29.49 -4.23 -12.87
N ILE A 103 28.76 -5.32 -12.91
CA ILE A 103 29.31 -6.66 -12.70
C ILE A 103 29.44 -7.40 -14.02
N LYS A 104 30.67 -7.68 -14.43
CA LYS A 104 30.94 -8.50 -15.61
C LYS A 104 30.61 -9.96 -15.36
N PRO A 105 29.91 -10.63 -16.31
CA PRO A 105 29.66 -12.06 -16.25
C PRO A 105 30.95 -12.85 -16.05
N LYS A 106 30.92 -13.80 -15.12
CA LYS A 106 31.99 -14.77 -14.93
C LYS A 106 31.39 -16.15 -14.70
N LYS A 107 31.79 -17.12 -15.49
CA LYS A 107 31.25 -18.49 -15.37
C LYS A 107 31.37 -19.03 -13.94
N GLY A 108 30.24 -19.48 -13.39
CA GLY A 108 30.14 -20.03 -12.04
C GLY A 108 30.04 -18.98 -10.93
N MET A 109 30.10 -17.69 -11.26
CA MET A 109 29.82 -16.61 -10.31
C MET A 109 28.31 -16.51 -10.07
N ALA A 110 27.94 -16.24 -8.82
CA ALA A 110 26.57 -15.93 -8.44
C ALA A 110 26.48 -14.51 -7.88
N LEU A 111 25.41 -13.82 -8.22
CA LEU A 111 24.99 -12.57 -7.58
C LEU A 111 23.78 -12.87 -6.70
N VAL A 112 23.77 -12.26 -5.52
CA VAL A 112 22.68 -12.43 -4.54
C VAL A 112 22.35 -11.08 -3.96
N TRP A 113 21.04 -10.76 -3.90
CA TRP A 113 20.59 -9.52 -3.26
C TRP A 113 19.22 -9.67 -2.61
N GLU A 114 18.96 -8.79 -1.65
CA GLU A 114 17.71 -8.71 -0.92
C GLU A 114 16.78 -7.71 -1.64
N ASN A 115 15.61 -8.20 -2.03
CA ASN A 115 14.62 -7.40 -2.75
C ASN A 115 13.75 -6.53 -1.86
N LEU A 116 13.77 -6.79 -0.54
CA LEU A 116 12.97 -6.05 0.44
C LEU A 116 13.87 -5.47 1.52
N ASN A 117 13.49 -4.31 2.02
CA ASN A 117 14.04 -3.72 3.23
C ASN A 117 13.56 -4.48 4.49
N GLU A 118 14.13 -4.18 5.64
CA GLU A 118 13.75 -4.78 6.94
C GLU A 118 12.27 -4.53 7.29
N ASP A 119 11.70 -3.43 6.82
CA ASP A 119 10.29 -3.07 7.02
C ASP A 119 9.33 -3.74 6.02
N GLY A 120 9.83 -4.56 5.09
CA GLY A 120 9.06 -5.25 4.06
C GLY A 120 8.77 -4.40 2.82
N SER A 121 9.20 -3.15 2.77
CA SER A 121 9.12 -2.33 1.55
C SER A 121 10.10 -2.81 0.49
N GLY A 122 9.82 -2.49 -0.78
CA GLY A 122 10.73 -2.82 -1.88
C GLY A 122 12.06 -2.09 -1.75
N ASN A 123 13.17 -2.83 -1.90
CA ASN A 123 14.52 -2.28 -1.82
C ASN A 123 14.95 -1.74 -3.18
N THR A 124 14.88 -0.42 -3.35
CA THR A 124 15.23 0.28 -4.59
C THR A 124 16.73 0.36 -4.85
N ASP A 125 17.58 0.14 -3.84
CA ASP A 125 19.03 0.12 -4.01
C ASP A 125 19.48 -1.00 -4.98
N PHE A 126 18.67 -2.06 -5.08
CA PHE A 126 18.88 -3.16 -6.01
C PHE A 126 18.03 -3.06 -7.29
N LEU A 127 17.70 -1.84 -7.72
CA LEU A 127 17.32 -1.60 -9.12
C LEU A 127 18.47 -2.06 -10.01
N TYR A 128 18.18 -2.90 -11.01
CA TYR A 128 19.23 -3.46 -11.86
C TYR A 128 18.79 -3.66 -13.31
N GLU A 129 19.77 -3.73 -14.19
CA GLU A 129 19.58 -4.07 -15.59
C GLU A 129 20.57 -5.16 -16.04
N CYS A 130 20.24 -5.86 -17.10
CA CYS A 130 21.21 -6.64 -17.87
C CYS A 130 21.52 -5.89 -19.15
N SER A 131 22.75 -5.40 -19.28
CA SER A 131 23.25 -4.69 -20.46
C SER A 131 23.16 -5.56 -21.69
N GLU A 132 23.09 -4.92 -22.86
CA GLU A 132 23.08 -5.59 -24.14
C GLU A 132 24.29 -6.52 -24.30
N VAL A 133 24.04 -7.79 -24.64
CA VAL A 133 25.07 -8.71 -25.11
C VAL A 133 25.49 -8.28 -26.51
N LYS A 134 26.73 -7.86 -26.69
CA LYS A 134 27.24 -7.34 -27.97
C LYS A 134 27.84 -8.45 -28.82
N LEU A 135 28.58 -9.38 -28.20
CA LEU A 135 29.24 -10.50 -28.90
C LEU A 135 29.18 -11.76 -28.05
N GLY A 136 28.86 -12.86 -28.69
CA GLY A 136 28.64 -14.17 -28.05
C GLY A 136 27.21 -14.34 -27.54
N LYS A 137 26.99 -15.22 -26.58
CA LYS A 137 25.72 -15.48 -25.93
C LYS A 137 25.92 -15.53 -24.42
N GLN A 138 24.92 -15.14 -23.67
CA GLN A 138 24.92 -15.26 -22.22
C GLN A 138 23.83 -16.21 -21.74
N TYR A 139 24.22 -17.13 -20.86
CA TYR A 139 23.30 -18.06 -20.18
C TYR A 139 23.37 -17.80 -18.69
N ILE A 140 22.21 -17.58 -18.06
CA ILE A 140 22.09 -17.45 -16.63
C ILE A 140 20.99 -18.35 -16.06
N ILE A 141 21.07 -18.66 -14.77
CA ILE A 141 19.97 -19.20 -13.98
C ILE A 141 19.57 -18.14 -13.00
N THR A 142 18.27 -17.85 -12.89
CA THR A 142 17.72 -16.96 -11.87
C THR A 142 16.79 -17.75 -10.95
N SER A 143 16.90 -17.48 -9.66
CA SER A 143 16.11 -18.08 -8.60
C SER A 143 15.55 -16.97 -7.71
N TRP A 144 14.23 -16.94 -7.54
CA TRP A 144 13.55 -16.00 -6.64
C TRP A 144 12.97 -16.74 -5.45
N TRP A 145 13.06 -16.11 -4.29
CA TRP A 145 12.61 -16.65 -3.01
C TRP A 145 11.53 -15.75 -2.42
N ARG A 146 10.48 -16.36 -1.89
CA ARG A 146 9.25 -15.69 -1.46
C ARG A 146 9.20 -15.53 0.06
N GLU A 147 8.35 -14.63 0.54
CA GLU A 147 8.07 -14.50 1.97
C GLU A 147 7.44 -15.76 2.55
N ASN A 148 6.51 -16.37 1.80
CA ASN A 148 5.77 -17.57 2.18
C ASN A 148 6.09 -18.75 1.25
N GLU A 149 5.49 -19.92 1.51
CA GLU A 149 5.57 -21.06 0.59
C GLU A 149 5.06 -20.67 -0.80
N TYR A 150 5.84 -20.95 -1.83
CA TYR A 150 5.51 -20.62 -3.21
C TYR A 150 4.39 -21.50 -3.75
N ASN A 151 3.25 -20.89 -4.00
CA ASN A 151 2.08 -21.57 -4.56
C ASN A 151 1.47 -20.74 -5.71
N PRO A 152 1.98 -20.89 -6.95
CA PRO A 152 1.51 -20.11 -8.09
C PRO A 152 0.06 -20.40 -8.49
N ILE A 153 -0.46 -21.60 -8.16
CA ILE A 153 -1.87 -21.93 -8.41
C ILE A 153 -2.75 -21.09 -7.49
N LYS A 154 -2.44 -21.09 -6.19
CA LYS A 154 -3.18 -20.33 -5.20
C LYS A 154 -3.07 -18.82 -5.44
N ASP A 155 -1.89 -18.31 -5.83
CA ASP A 155 -1.72 -16.91 -6.23
C ASP A 155 -2.64 -16.56 -7.41
N SER A 156 -2.69 -17.43 -8.43
CA SER A 156 -3.57 -17.23 -9.60
C SER A 156 -5.06 -17.32 -9.26
N GLU A 157 -5.47 -18.18 -8.34
CA GLU A 157 -6.85 -18.31 -7.89
C GLU A 157 -7.26 -17.05 -7.12
N LEU A 158 -6.47 -16.61 -6.16
CA LEU A 158 -6.71 -15.40 -5.38
C LEU A 158 -6.71 -14.13 -6.26
N SER A 159 -5.82 -14.05 -7.24
CA SER A 159 -5.80 -12.97 -8.20
C SER A 159 -7.11 -12.92 -9.02
N LYS A 160 -7.56 -14.06 -9.54
CA LYS A 160 -8.83 -14.14 -10.28
C LYS A 160 -10.02 -13.77 -9.39
N GLU A 161 -10.05 -14.24 -8.16
CA GLU A 161 -11.08 -13.88 -7.20
C GLU A 161 -11.07 -12.37 -6.92
N TYR A 162 -9.90 -11.79 -6.70
CA TYR A 162 -9.71 -10.36 -6.52
C TYR A 162 -10.27 -9.54 -7.69
N TRP A 163 -9.85 -9.87 -8.93
CA TRP A 163 -10.30 -9.14 -10.12
C TRP A 163 -11.77 -9.39 -10.47
N ASN A 164 -12.31 -10.58 -10.20
CA ASN A 164 -13.73 -10.86 -10.37
C ASN A 164 -14.58 -10.09 -9.36
N ASN A 165 -14.14 -9.97 -8.11
CA ASN A 165 -14.83 -9.19 -7.10
C ASN A 165 -14.83 -7.70 -7.45
N ILE A 166 -13.72 -7.18 -7.99
CA ILE A 166 -13.65 -5.79 -8.49
C ILE A 166 -14.50 -5.60 -9.74
N SER A 167 -14.57 -6.57 -10.64
CA SER A 167 -15.32 -6.46 -11.90
C SER A 167 -16.82 -6.77 -11.76
N SER A 168 -17.22 -7.51 -10.74
CA SER A 168 -18.62 -7.92 -10.52
C SER A 168 -19.41 -6.95 -9.63
N THR A 169 -18.73 -6.13 -8.86
CA THR A 169 -19.34 -5.08 -8.05
C THR A 169 -19.42 -3.79 -8.86
N GLN A 170 -20.47 -3.03 -8.61
CA GLN A 170 -20.69 -1.69 -9.16
C GLN A 170 -19.46 -0.82 -8.80
N SER A 171 -18.56 -0.70 -9.75
CA SER A 171 -17.21 -0.18 -9.60
C SER A 171 -17.19 1.30 -9.16
N VAL A 172 -16.03 1.82 -8.79
CA VAL A 172 -15.81 3.28 -8.66
C VAL A 172 -16.35 4.02 -9.87
N THR A 173 -16.25 3.43 -11.08
CA THR A 173 -16.85 3.92 -12.32
C THR A 173 -18.37 4.08 -12.21
N ASP A 174 -19.07 3.11 -11.64
CA ASP A 174 -20.52 3.18 -11.48
C ASP A 174 -20.94 4.16 -10.38
N TYR A 175 -20.13 4.28 -9.33
CA TYR A 175 -20.32 5.33 -8.34
C TYR A 175 -20.13 6.73 -8.97
N LEU A 176 -19.06 6.95 -9.73
CA LEU A 176 -18.83 8.20 -10.44
C LEU A 176 -19.95 8.46 -11.47
N ASN A 177 -20.43 7.43 -12.17
CA ASN A 177 -21.59 7.53 -13.05
C ASN A 177 -22.89 7.86 -12.29
N SER A 178 -23.07 7.31 -11.07
CA SER A 178 -24.24 7.60 -10.24
C SER A 178 -24.32 9.05 -9.76
N ILE A 179 -23.16 9.72 -9.69
CA ILE A 179 -23.04 11.15 -9.38
C ILE A 179 -22.89 12.01 -10.64
N GLY A 180 -23.13 11.43 -11.84
CA GLY A 180 -23.12 12.13 -13.12
C GLY A 180 -21.75 12.31 -13.77
N LYS A 181 -20.73 11.53 -13.35
CA LYS A 181 -19.38 11.57 -13.93
C LYS A 181 -18.89 10.18 -14.28
N SER A 182 -18.29 10.03 -15.47
CA SER A 182 -17.65 8.79 -15.85
C SER A 182 -16.17 8.82 -15.46
N HIS A 183 -15.61 7.65 -15.12
CA HIS A 183 -14.18 7.51 -14.81
C HIS A 183 -13.30 7.96 -15.99
N ASN A 184 -13.78 7.80 -17.24
CA ASN A 184 -13.07 8.24 -18.45
C ASN A 184 -13.16 9.75 -18.68
N ASP A 185 -14.15 10.42 -18.06
CA ASP A 185 -14.36 11.87 -18.16
C ASP A 185 -13.76 12.60 -16.96
N TYR A 186 -13.24 11.86 -15.96
CA TYR A 186 -12.60 12.48 -14.82
C TYR A 186 -11.35 13.24 -15.28
N LYS A 187 -11.44 14.55 -15.17
CA LYS A 187 -10.30 15.45 -15.38
C LYS A 187 -9.91 15.98 -14.01
N HIS A 188 -8.63 15.86 -13.70
CA HIS A 188 -8.10 16.55 -12.53
C HIS A 188 -8.54 18.02 -12.56
N PRO A 189 -8.86 18.62 -11.41
CA PRO A 189 -9.07 20.05 -11.33
C PRO A 189 -7.94 20.79 -12.06
N LYS A 190 -8.27 21.83 -12.81
CA LYS A 190 -7.23 22.59 -13.52
C LYS A 190 -6.26 23.19 -12.52
N THR A 191 -4.97 22.93 -12.72
CA THR A 191 -3.92 23.65 -12.05
C THR A 191 -3.81 25.06 -12.66
N GLU A 192 -3.91 26.09 -11.83
CA GLU A 192 -3.34 27.39 -12.18
C GLU A 192 -1.82 27.29 -12.07
N GLU A 193 -1.07 28.09 -12.82
CA GLU A 193 0.41 28.04 -12.86
C GLU A 193 1.10 28.45 -11.52
N TYR A 194 0.33 28.72 -10.48
CA TYR A 194 0.84 29.19 -9.18
C TYR A 194 0.51 28.18 -8.09
N VAL A 195 1.56 27.79 -7.34
CA VAL A 195 1.42 27.05 -6.10
C VAL A 195 0.97 28.03 -5.02
N ASN A 196 -0.18 27.79 -4.44
CA ASN A 196 -0.68 28.52 -3.29
C ASN A 196 0.08 28.11 -2.02
N THR A 197 0.19 28.98 -1.04
CA THR A 197 0.88 28.69 0.22
C THR A 197 0.00 28.97 1.43
N PHE A 198 0.24 28.24 2.53
CA PHE A 198 -0.30 28.52 3.85
C PHE A 198 0.77 28.23 4.91
N SER A 199 0.71 28.93 6.05
CA SER A 199 1.75 28.91 7.08
C SER A 199 1.26 28.49 8.46
N SER A 200 -0.04 28.38 8.65
CA SER A 200 -0.67 28.02 9.92
C SER A 200 -2.03 27.35 9.71
N TYR A 201 -2.59 26.76 10.76
CA TYR A 201 -3.96 26.21 10.74
C TYR A 201 -5.05 27.28 10.53
N ASP A 202 -4.76 28.55 10.79
CA ASP A 202 -5.71 29.65 10.61
C ASP A 202 -5.76 30.11 9.14
N ASP A 203 -4.69 29.87 8.38
CA ASP A 203 -4.58 30.23 6.98
C ASP A 203 -5.11 29.12 6.03
N VAL A 204 -5.48 27.96 6.58
CA VAL A 204 -5.93 26.84 5.78
C VAL A 204 -7.20 27.19 5.00
N PRO A 205 -7.20 27.02 3.66
CA PRO A 205 -8.39 27.28 2.85
C PRO A 205 -9.50 26.28 3.16
N LYS A 206 -10.73 26.70 2.93
CA LYS A 206 -11.94 25.88 3.08
C LYS A 206 -12.46 25.54 1.68
N PHE A 207 -12.48 24.26 1.36
CA PHE A 207 -12.81 23.82 0.00
C PHE A 207 -14.26 23.41 -0.18
N THR A 208 -14.92 23.01 0.92
CA THR A 208 -16.31 22.57 0.91
C THR A 208 -17.16 23.39 1.89
N PRO A 209 -18.50 23.37 1.77
CA PRO A 209 -19.34 24.21 2.61
C PRO A 209 -19.27 23.90 4.12
N THR A 210 -19.00 22.65 4.48
CA THR A 210 -19.04 22.18 5.89
C THR A 210 -17.72 21.59 6.39
N GLY A 211 -16.82 21.25 5.47
CA GLY A 211 -15.55 20.59 5.81
C GLY A 211 -15.66 19.08 6.00
N PHE A 212 -16.86 18.49 5.89
CA PHE A 212 -17.02 17.04 5.93
C PHE A 212 -18.29 16.57 5.21
N LYS A 213 -18.30 15.27 4.86
CA LYS A 213 -19.45 14.58 4.27
C LYS A 213 -19.43 13.11 4.66
N VAL A 214 -20.57 12.55 5.04
CA VAL A 214 -20.72 11.12 5.25
C VAL A 214 -21.29 10.50 3.99
N VAL A 215 -20.64 9.48 3.46
CA VAL A 215 -21.04 8.71 2.27
C VAL A 215 -20.87 7.22 2.53
N LYS A 216 -21.35 6.35 1.66
CA LYS A 216 -20.98 4.94 1.68
C LYS A 216 -19.63 4.76 1.00
N CYS A 217 -18.73 4.01 1.61
CA CYS A 217 -17.54 3.51 0.95
C CYS A 217 -17.96 2.61 -0.22
N PRO A 218 -17.36 2.72 -1.40
CA PRO A 218 -17.62 1.76 -2.48
C PRO A 218 -17.45 0.32 -1.95
N PRO A 219 -18.44 -0.58 -2.17
CA PRO A 219 -18.46 -1.90 -1.56
C PRO A 219 -17.21 -2.72 -1.83
N GLU A 220 -16.64 -2.61 -3.03
CA GLU A 220 -15.40 -3.28 -3.43
C GLU A 220 -14.19 -2.81 -2.61
N ILE A 221 -14.07 -1.49 -2.37
CA ILE A 221 -12.97 -0.93 -1.57
C ILE A 221 -13.13 -1.32 -0.10
N TRP A 222 -14.37 -1.23 0.41
CA TRP A 222 -14.64 -1.67 1.77
C TRP A 222 -14.41 -3.18 1.96
N GLY A 223 -14.78 -4.00 0.96
CA GLY A 223 -14.48 -5.43 0.92
C GLY A 223 -12.97 -5.68 0.98
N LEU A 224 -12.20 -5.00 0.13
CA LEU A 224 -10.75 -5.10 0.08
C LEU A 224 -10.09 -4.72 1.42
N ILE A 225 -10.57 -3.67 2.09
CA ILE A 225 -10.09 -3.28 3.42
C ILE A 225 -10.36 -4.38 4.46
N LYS A 226 -11.54 -5.00 4.44
CA LYS A 226 -11.87 -6.11 5.34
C LYS A 226 -11.03 -7.36 5.08
N ASP A 227 -10.84 -7.71 3.81
CA ASP A 227 -10.01 -8.85 3.43
C ASP A 227 -8.55 -8.61 3.85
N SER A 228 -8.08 -7.36 3.74
CA SER A 228 -6.76 -6.97 4.26
C SER A 228 -6.66 -7.13 5.77
N TYR A 229 -7.73 -6.87 6.53
CA TYR A 229 -7.75 -7.15 7.96
C TYR A 229 -7.54 -8.65 8.25
N GLU A 230 -8.18 -9.54 7.49
CA GLU A 230 -7.98 -10.99 7.67
C GLU A 230 -6.54 -11.44 7.41
N LEU A 231 -5.83 -10.77 6.48
CA LEU A 231 -4.41 -11.00 6.23
C LEU A 231 -3.49 -10.49 7.36
N LEU A 232 -3.92 -9.42 8.03
CA LEU A 232 -3.09 -8.70 9.01
C LEU A 232 -3.43 -9.03 10.47
N LYS A 233 -4.52 -9.74 10.75
CA LYS A 233 -5.02 -9.93 12.13
C LYS A 233 -4.00 -10.55 13.09
N GLU A 234 -3.06 -11.37 12.58
CA GLU A 234 -1.98 -11.97 13.36
C GLU A 234 -0.73 -11.08 13.45
N LYS A 235 -0.70 -9.95 12.68
CA LYS A 235 0.38 -8.95 12.68
C LYS A 235 -0.06 -7.67 13.41
N LYS A 236 -0.81 -7.85 14.49
CA LYS A 236 -1.27 -6.74 15.32
C LYS A 236 -0.10 -6.08 16.05
N GLU A 237 -0.04 -4.76 16.00
CA GLU A 237 0.93 -3.94 16.70
C GLU A 237 0.23 -3.03 17.70
N GLU A 238 0.80 -2.84 18.89
CA GLU A 238 0.31 -1.84 19.83
C GLU A 238 0.78 -0.45 19.41
N GLU A 239 -0.14 0.52 19.38
CA GLU A 239 0.24 1.89 19.09
C GLU A 239 0.66 2.62 20.37
N TYR A 240 1.87 3.17 20.35
CA TYR A 240 2.39 4.01 21.42
C TYR A 240 2.53 5.44 20.93
N PHE A 241 1.68 6.32 21.43
CA PHE A 241 1.81 7.75 21.17
C PHE A 241 2.60 8.40 22.31
N GLN A 242 3.62 9.18 21.99
CA GLN A 242 4.45 9.87 22.96
C GLN A 242 4.55 11.36 22.67
N GLY A 243 4.41 12.18 23.70
CA GLY A 243 4.62 13.62 23.62
C GLY A 243 3.53 14.38 22.88
N LYS A 244 3.92 15.27 21.96
CA LYS A 244 2.99 16.19 21.25
C LYS A 244 2.04 15.50 20.26
N ASP A 245 2.32 14.26 19.91
CA ASP A 245 1.51 13.47 18.95
C ASP A 245 0.54 12.52 19.68
N GLU A 246 0.39 12.65 21.00
CA GLU A 246 -0.49 11.82 21.82
C GLU A 246 -1.95 12.22 21.66
N VAL A 247 -2.58 11.76 20.59
CA VAL A 247 -4.00 12.03 20.28
C VAL A 247 -4.95 10.95 20.83
N ILE A 248 -4.44 9.78 21.25
CA ILE A 248 -5.23 8.68 21.82
C ILE A 248 -4.85 8.50 23.27
N LEU A 249 -5.83 8.62 24.15
CA LEU A 249 -5.66 8.48 25.59
C LEU A 249 -6.42 7.26 26.12
N GLY A 250 -6.05 6.81 27.32
CA GLY A 250 -6.72 5.77 28.08
C GLY A 250 -5.77 5.06 29.02
N ILE A 251 -6.28 4.06 29.74
CA ILE A 251 -5.49 3.23 30.68
C ILE A 251 -5.20 1.88 30.02
N GLY A 252 -3.93 1.55 29.88
CA GLY A 252 -3.47 0.31 29.25
C GLY A 252 -3.41 0.44 27.72
N ASN A 253 -3.47 -0.70 27.01
CA ASN A 253 -3.51 -0.71 25.54
C ASN A 253 -4.87 -0.23 25.05
N THR A 254 -4.94 1.01 24.57
CA THR A 254 -6.17 1.67 24.09
C THR A 254 -6.33 1.63 22.57
N SER A 255 -5.27 1.33 21.83
CA SER A 255 -5.36 1.09 20.38
C SER A 255 -4.32 0.11 19.87
N ASP A 256 -4.74 -0.63 18.86
CA ASP A 256 -3.88 -1.50 18.07
C ASP A 256 -3.92 -1.05 16.62
N ILE A 257 -2.82 -1.23 15.88
CA ILE A 257 -2.75 -1.01 14.45
C ILE A 257 -2.51 -2.32 13.71
N PHE A 258 -3.29 -2.55 12.66
CA PHE A 258 -3.03 -3.56 11.63
C PHE A 258 -2.41 -2.82 10.46
N SER A 259 -1.09 -2.72 10.49
CA SER A 259 -0.34 -1.82 9.63
C SER A 259 -0.33 -2.28 8.18
N PHE A 260 -0.73 -1.38 7.25
CA PHE A 260 -0.69 -1.64 5.81
C PHE A 260 0.71 -1.50 5.19
N HIS A 261 1.72 -1.18 6.04
CA HIS A 261 3.08 -1.34 5.65
C HIS A 261 3.51 -2.81 5.40
N HIS A 262 2.82 -3.75 6.01
CA HIS A 262 3.01 -5.16 5.70
C HIS A 262 2.40 -5.59 4.35
N ILE A 263 1.59 -4.76 3.71
CA ILE A 263 0.91 -5.01 2.43
C ILE A 263 0.93 -3.76 1.54
N PRO A 264 2.11 -3.21 1.22
CA PRO A 264 2.25 -1.89 0.58
C PRO A 264 1.51 -1.80 -0.75
N SER A 265 1.49 -2.85 -1.55
CA SER A 265 0.80 -2.86 -2.83
C SER A 265 -0.71 -2.70 -2.71
N ILE A 266 -1.32 -3.37 -1.73
CA ILE A 266 -2.75 -3.21 -1.44
C ILE A 266 -3.03 -1.82 -0.89
N ARG A 267 -2.17 -1.33 0.00
CA ARG A 267 -2.21 0.04 0.52
C ARG A 267 -2.26 1.07 -0.59
N ASP A 268 -1.30 1.01 -1.51
CA ASP A 268 -1.16 1.98 -2.59
C ASP A 268 -2.29 1.87 -3.60
N HIS A 269 -2.80 0.66 -3.82
CA HIS A 269 -3.96 0.44 -4.67
C HIS A 269 -5.22 1.07 -4.09
N ILE A 270 -5.53 0.84 -2.82
CA ILE A 270 -6.67 1.49 -2.12
C ILE A 270 -6.51 3.01 -2.17
N HIS A 271 -5.30 3.52 -1.92
CA HIS A 271 -5.01 4.94 -1.98
C HIS A 271 -5.35 5.55 -3.35
N LYS A 272 -4.92 4.89 -4.44
CA LYS A 272 -5.22 5.31 -5.81
C LYS A 272 -6.71 5.21 -6.15
N LEU A 273 -7.40 4.16 -5.70
CA LEU A 273 -8.84 3.98 -5.94
C LEU A 273 -9.70 5.07 -5.26
N LEU A 274 -9.30 5.51 -4.07
CA LEU A 274 -10.04 6.50 -3.29
C LEU A 274 -9.73 7.95 -3.71
N GLN A 275 -8.59 8.21 -4.35
CA GLN A 275 -8.17 9.56 -4.75
C GLN A 275 -9.22 10.32 -5.57
N PRO A 276 -9.84 9.75 -6.64
CA PRO A 276 -10.85 10.44 -7.41
C PRO A 276 -12.07 10.89 -6.60
N LEU A 277 -12.46 10.11 -5.59
CA LEU A 277 -13.59 10.45 -4.72
C LEU A 277 -13.28 11.66 -3.83
N HIS A 278 -12.04 11.74 -3.34
CA HIS A 278 -11.59 12.87 -2.52
C HIS A 278 -11.41 14.14 -3.35
N GLU A 279 -10.86 14.02 -4.56
CA GLU A 279 -10.69 15.14 -5.50
C GLU A 279 -12.05 15.66 -5.97
N GLU A 280 -12.99 14.78 -6.30
CA GLU A 280 -14.34 15.15 -6.70
C GLU A 280 -15.07 15.89 -5.57
N TRP A 281 -14.96 15.39 -4.33
CA TRP A 281 -15.63 15.99 -3.20
C TRP A 281 -15.02 17.35 -2.81
N SER A 282 -13.69 17.44 -2.76
CA SER A 282 -12.98 18.66 -2.34
C SER A 282 -12.83 19.69 -3.46
N GLY A 283 -12.99 19.28 -4.74
CA GLY A 283 -12.66 20.11 -5.89
C GLY A 283 -11.19 20.44 -6.04
N GLN A 284 -10.30 19.70 -5.32
CA GLN A 284 -8.87 19.95 -5.29
C GLN A 284 -8.10 18.80 -5.93
N ARG A 285 -6.99 19.13 -6.60
CA ARG A 285 -6.03 18.13 -7.03
C ARG A 285 -5.22 17.64 -5.84
N LEU A 286 -5.09 16.31 -5.71
CA LEU A 286 -4.50 15.67 -4.55
C LEU A 286 -3.32 14.79 -4.94
N GLU A 287 -2.40 14.63 -3.98
CA GLU A 287 -1.33 13.64 -4.03
C GLU A 287 -1.52 12.66 -2.88
N PRO A 288 -1.34 11.34 -3.12
CA PRO A 288 -1.29 10.35 -2.06
C PRO A 288 -0.26 10.73 -0.99
N SER A 289 -0.66 10.67 0.27
CA SER A 289 0.22 11.01 1.40
C SER A 289 0.39 9.81 2.33
N VAL A 290 -0.58 9.52 3.18
CA VAL A 290 -0.44 8.48 4.20
C VAL A 290 -1.66 7.57 4.26
N VAL A 291 -1.39 6.26 4.33
CA VAL A 291 -2.32 5.21 4.74
C VAL A 291 -1.61 4.36 5.77
N TYR A 292 -2.01 4.49 7.03
CA TYR A 292 -1.41 3.71 8.12
C TYR A 292 -1.89 2.26 8.15
N GLY A 293 -3.20 2.06 7.92
CA GLY A 293 -3.85 0.77 8.02
C GLY A 293 -5.15 0.83 8.82
N ILE A 294 -5.51 -0.29 9.43
CA ILE A 294 -6.72 -0.40 10.25
C ILE A 294 -6.35 -0.20 11.72
N ARG A 295 -6.86 0.87 12.31
CA ARG A 295 -6.73 1.10 13.75
C ARG A 295 -7.93 0.50 14.47
N SER A 296 -7.67 -0.30 15.50
CA SER A 296 -8.67 -0.86 16.40
C SER A 296 -8.58 -0.15 17.73
N TYR A 297 -9.61 0.60 18.07
CA TYR A 297 -9.74 1.17 19.41
C TYR A 297 -10.31 0.16 20.37
N ASN A 298 -9.71 0.06 21.53
CA ASN A 298 -10.07 -0.85 22.60
C ASN A 298 -10.88 -0.10 23.69
N LYS A 299 -11.49 -0.85 24.58
CA LYS A 299 -12.27 -0.26 25.70
C LYS A 299 -11.45 0.76 26.49
N GLY A 300 -12.06 1.91 26.75
CA GLY A 300 -11.44 3.03 27.48
C GLY A 300 -10.70 4.04 26.58
N ALA A 301 -10.54 3.75 25.28
CA ALA A 301 -9.91 4.69 24.35
C ALA A 301 -10.67 6.02 24.26
N VAL A 302 -9.93 7.10 24.21
CA VAL A 302 -10.39 8.47 23.94
C VAL A 302 -9.55 9.03 22.82
N LEU A 303 -10.17 9.51 21.74
CA LEU A 303 -9.48 10.25 20.69
C LEU A 303 -9.71 11.75 20.95
N ILE A 304 -8.65 12.46 21.36
CA ILE A 304 -8.72 13.90 21.67
C ILE A 304 -9.16 14.66 20.42
N GLU A 305 -9.92 15.75 20.59
CA GLU A 305 -10.22 16.64 19.47
C GLU A 305 -8.96 17.34 18.99
N HIS A 306 -8.59 17.09 17.74
CA HIS A 306 -7.40 17.60 17.08
C HIS A 306 -7.69 18.00 15.63
N LYS A 307 -6.75 18.65 15.00
CA LYS A 307 -6.60 18.75 13.55
C LYS A 307 -5.44 17.86 13.15
N ASP A 308 -5.46 17.32 11.94
CA ASP A 308 -4.38 16.46 11.44
C ASP A 308 -3.10 17.26 11.16
N ARG A 309 -2.02 16.56 10.83
CA ARG A 309 -0.72 17.17 10.51
C ARG A 309 -0.81 18.04 9.27
N ILE A 310 -0.51 19.31 9.46
CA ILE A 310 -0.65 20.34 8.44
C ILE A 310 0.32 20.14 7.25
N GLU A 311 1.41 19.41 7.43
CA GLU A 311 2.41 19.16 6.39
C GLU A 311 1.97 18.08 5.39
N THR A 312 1.07 17.18 5.81
CA THR A 312 0.84 15.94 5.05
C THR A 312 -0.62 15.47 4.97
N HIS A 313 -1.50 15.94 5.85
CA HIS A 313 -2.85 15.38 6.01
C HIS A 313 -3.92 16.42 5.72
N HIS A 314 -4.08 16.84 4.45
CA HIS A 314 -4.93 17.98 4.12
C HIS A 314 -6.40 17.58 3.91
N ILE A 315 -6.62 16.56 3.09
CA ILE A 315 -7.92 15.97 2.79
C ILE A 315 -7.86 14.49 3.17
N ALA A 316 -8.84 14.01 3.90
CA ALA A 316 -8.80 12.66 4.44
C ALA A 316 -10.15 11.96 4.42
N SER A 317 -10.14 10.66 4.65
CA SER A 317 -11.33 9.92 5.01
C SER A 317 -11.10 8.92 6.13
N ILE A 318 -12.17 8.72 6.92
CA ILE A 318 -12.30 7.66 7.91
C ILE A 318 -13.31 6.67 7.37
N ILE A 319 -12.91 5.41 7.16
CA ILE A 319 -13.80 4.34 6.72
C ILE A 319 -14.03 3.41 7.92
N ILE A 320 -15.30 3.17 8.27
CA ILE A 320 -15.65 2.26 9.34
C ILE A 320 -15.56 0.83 8.82
N VAL A 321 -14.60 0.09 9.35
CA VAL A 321 -14.35 -1.30 8.93
C VAL A 321 -15.35 -2.24 9.60
N ASP A 322 -15.35 -2.27 10.91
CA ASP A 322 -16.32 -2.94 11.75
C ASP A 322 -16.30 -2.39 13.18
N LYS A 323 -17.28 -2.78 14.00
CA LYS A 323 -17.34 -2.38 15.40
C LYS A 323 -18.10 -3.42 16.23
N ASP A 324 -17.68 -3.60 17.48
CA ASP A 324 -18.44 -4.30 18.51
C ASP A 324 -18.63 -3.39 19.71
N ILE A 325 -19.77 -2.72 19.73
CA ILE A 325 -20.16 -1.74 20.78
C ILE A 325 -20.86 -2.37 21.98
N ARG A 326 -21.00 -3.70 22.02
CA ARG A 326 -21.67 -4.42 23.11
C ARG A 326 -20.85 -4.33 24.39
N CYS A 327 -21.27 -3.47 25.29
CA CYS A 327 -20.61 -3.29 26.61
C CYS A 327 -21.47 -3.78 27.78
N GLY A 328 -22.71 -4.20 27.52
CA GLY A 328 -23.72 -4.38 28.55
C GLY A 328 -24.23 -3.07 29.16
N CYS A 329 -23.70 -1.93 28.67
CA CYS A 329 -24.11 -0.59 29.08
C CYS A 329 -25.16 -0.08 28.08
N LYS A 330 -26.30 0.37 28.59
CA LYS A 330 -27.38 0.85 27.75
C LYS A 330 -27.72 2.30 28.07
N ASN A 331 -28.12 3.05 27.04
CA ASN A 331 -28.63 4.39 27.21
C ASN A 331 -30.03 4.40 27.86
N LYS A 332 -30.59 5.58 28.09
CA LYS A 332 -31.93 5.75 28.68
C LYS A 332 -33.07 5.11 27.84
N LEU A 333 -32.79 4.79 26.56
CA LEU A 333 -33.71 4.12 25.64
C LEU A 333 -33.46 2.61 25.54
N ASN A 334 -32.65 2.04 26.43
CA ASN A 334 -32.26 0.62 26.45
C ASN A 334 -31.47 0.16 25.20
N GLN A 335 -30.79 1.07 24.50
CA GLN A 335 -29.96 0.79 23.34
C GLN A 335 -28.48 0.77 23.74
N GLU A 336 -27.66 -0.01 23.06
CA GLU A 336 -26.20 0.00 23.21
C GLU A 336 -25.65 1.40 22.94
N ILE A 337 -24.64 1.79 23.72
CA ILE A 337 -24.01 3.12 23.60
C ILE A 337 -22.98 3.07 22.47
N ASP A 338 -23.26 3.74 21.37
CA ASP A 338 -22.33 3.91 20.28
C ASP A 338 -21.29 5.00 20.56
N TRP A 339 -20.21 5.01 19.77
CA TRP A 339 -19.06 5.90 19.94
C TRP A 339 -18.93 6.89 18.79
N PRO A 340 -19.58 8.06 18.86
CA PRO A 340 -19.63 9.02 17.77
C PRO A 340 -18.30 9.70 17.52
N LEU A 341 -18.04 10.05 16.26
CA LEU A 341 -17.03 11.05 15.91
C LEU A 341 -17.63 12.44 16.17
N ASN A 342 -17.00 13.19 17.08
CA ASN A 342 -17.30 14.60 17.28
C ASN A 342 -16.55 15.40 16.21
N PHE A 343 -17.23 16.34 15.57
CA PHE A 343 -16.71 17.08 14.45
C PHE A 343 -17.13 18.55 14.52
N GLN A 344 -16.21 19.48 14.32
CA GLN A 344 -16.52 20.91 14.24
C GLN A 344 -16.45 21.35 12.77
N ASP A 345 -17.56 21.80 12.21
CA ASP A 345 -17.64 22.28 10.83
C ASP A 345 -17.01 23.67 10.64
N HIS A 346 -16.94 24.11 9.39
CA HIS A 346 -16.37 25.42 9.02
C HIS A 346 -17.07 26.63 9.63
N ASN A 347 -18.29 26.46 10.14
CA ASN A 347 -19.07 27.49 10.81
C ASN A 347 -18.94 27.39 12.32
N GLY A 348 -18.09 26.52 12.85
CA GLY A 348 -17.89 26.27 14.26
C GLY A 348 -18.98 25.41 14.90
N LYS A 349 -19.96 24.92 14.13
CA LYS A 349 -21.02 24.06 14.64
C LYS A 349 -20.49 22.66 14.93
N ARG A 350 -20.84 22.12 16.09
CA ARG A 350 -20.46 20.77 16.52
C ARG A 350 -21.49 19.74 16.05
N HIS A 351 -20.97 18.63 15.53
CA HIS A 351 -21.73 17.48 15.06
C HIS A 351 -21.27 16.22 15.79
N ARG A 352 -22.21 15.30 16.03
CA ARG A 352 -21.92 13.94 16.51
C ARG A 352 -22.29 12.97 15.40
N ILE A 353 -21.31 12.36 14.78
CA ILE A 353 -21.46 11.49 13.63
C ILE A 353 -21.45 10.05 14.14
N PHE A 354 -22.59 9.38 14.04
CA PHE A 354 -22.74 7.94 14.29
C PHE A 354 -22.62 7.23 12.97
N ALA A 355 -21.52 6.52 12.78
CA ALA A 355 -21.20 5.86 11.52
C ALA A 355 -21.23 4.34 11.67
N GLU A 356 -21.77 3.67 10.65
CA GLU A 356 -21.91 2.22 10.59
C GLU A 356 -20.81 1.59 9.71
N PRO A 357 -20.49 0.28 9.90
CA PRO A 357 -19.60 -0.42 8.99
C PRO A 357 -19.97 -0.19 7.52
N GLY A 358 -18.97 0.19 6.71
CA GLY A 358 -19.14 0.62 5.32
C GLY A 358 -19.43 2.09 5.11
N ASP A 359 -19.61 2.89 6.18
CA ASP A 359 -19.63 4.35 6.05
C ASP A 359 -18.22 4.90 5.86
N MET A 360 -18.11 5.95 5.05
CA MET A 360 -16.90 6.74 4.83
C MET A 360 -17.18 8.21 5.15
N ILE A 361 -16.39 8.79 6.03
CA ILE A 361 -16.45 10.19 6.39
C ILE A 361 -15.33 10.90 5.67
N LEU A 362 -15.65 11.65 4.62
CA LEU A 362 -14.71 12.56 3.94
C LEU A 362 -14.59 13.83 4.76
N TYR A 363 -13.37 14.35 4.94
CA TYR A 363 -13.18 15.57 5.73
C TYR A 363 -11.90 16.34 5.37
N GLU A 364 -11.98 17.68 5.59
CA GLU A 364 -10.86 18.59 5.48
C GLU A 364 -10.09 18.55 6.81
N SER A 365 -9.17 17.63 6.94
CA SER A 365 -8.61 17.19 8.22
C SER A 365 -7.72 18.20 8.93
N ILE A 366 -7.10 19.13 8.18
CA ILE A 366 -6.34 20.24 8.75
C ILE A 366 -7.19 21.49 9.03
N ALA A 367 -8.40 21.57 8.47
CA ALA A 367 -9.32 22.69 8.69
C ALA A 367 -10.28 22.43 9.84
N CYS A 368 -10.73 21.21 10.02
CA CYS A 368 -11.81 20.84 10.92
C CYS A 368 -11.32 20.04 12.14
N ARG A 369 -11.65 20.47 13.33
CA ARG A 369 -11.40 19.70 14.56
C ARG A 369 -12.29 18.48 14.62
N HIS A 370 -11.70 17.35 14.97
CA HIS A 370 -12.42 16.09 15.09
C HIS A 370 -11.81 15.20 16.18
N GLY A 371 -12.62 14.30 16.74
CA GLY A 371 -12.21 13.40 17.82
C GLY A 371 -13.35 12.56 18.35
N ARG A 372 -13.06 11.68 19.30
CA ARG A 372 -14.02 10.85 20.03
C ARG A 372 -13.77 11.01 21.52
N ILE A 373 -14.38 12.05 22.08
CA ILE A 373 -14.06 12.58 23.42
C ILE A 373 -14.60 11.76 24.58
N GLU A 374 -15.60 10.92 24.33
CA GLU A 374 -16.10 10.00 25.35
C GLU A 374 -15.26 8.72 25.35
N PRO A 375 -14.92 8.13 26.52
CA PRO A 375 -14.25 6.85 26.57
C PRO A 375 -15.07 5.74 25.92
N PHE A 376 -14.46 5.00 25.00
CA PHE A 376 -15.10 3.89 24.33
C PHE A 376 -15.49 2.79 25.33
N GLN A 377 -16.71 2.30 25.25
CA GLN A 377 -17.24 1.31 26.20
C GLN A 377 -17.34 -0.09 25.62
N GLY A 378 -17.33 -0.25 24.29
CA GLY A 378 -17.48 -1.54 23.61
C GLY A 378 -16.22 -2.40 23.65
N ASN A 379 -16.24 -3.48 22.88
CA ASN A 379 -15.12 -4.41 22.78
C ASN A 379 -14.05 -3.90 21.80
N TYR A 380 -14.45 -3.43 20.61
CA TYR A 380 -13.56 -2.79 19.64
C TYR A 380 -14.32 -1.89 18.67
N PHE A 381 -13.59 -0.92 18.10
CA PHE A 381 -14.07 -0.03 17.04
C PHE A 381 -12.94 0.15 16.02
N ARG A 382 -13.11 -0.32 14.78
CA ARG A 382 -12.07 -0.36 13.76
C ARG A 382 -12.32 0.63 12.65
N ASN A 383 -11.33 1.48 12.41
CA ASN A 383 -11.33 2.47 11.35
C ASN A 383 -10.13 2.27 10.43
N PHE A 384 -10.32 2.58 9.15
CA PHE A 384 -9.25 2.71 8.17
C PHE A 384 -9.12 4.18 7.77
N TYR A 385 -7.89 4.70 7.74
CA TYR A 385 -7.59 6.12 7.51
C TYR A 385 -6.81 6.30 6.22
N VAL A 386 -7.25 7.26 5.40
CA VAL A 386 -6.58 7.65 4.16
C VAL A 386 -6.38 9.16 4.14
N HIS A 387 -5.18 9.61 3.82
CA HIS A 387 -4.80 11.01 3.81
C HIS A 387 -4.16 11.41 2.48
N TYR A 388 -4.48 12.62 2.02
CA TYR A 388 -3.96 13.22 0.81
C TYR A 388 -3.39 14.60 1.09
N LYS A 389 -2.37 14.99 0.32
CA LYS A 389 -1.87 16.36 0.23
C LYS A 389 -2.53 17.09 -0.93
N LEU A 390 -2.64 18.40 -0.80
CA LEU A 390 -3.01 19.30 -1.89
C LEU A 390 -1.83 19.46 -2.84
N SER A 391 -1.98 19.15 -4.13
CA SER A 391 -0.89 19.25 -5.11
C SER A 391 -0.51 20.69 -5.44
N ASP A 392 -1.48 21.60 -5.37
CA ASP A 392 -1.30 23.00 -5.78
C ASP A 392 -1.15 23.95 -4.58
N TRP A 393 -0.80 23.38 -3.40
CA TRP A 393 -0.58 24.12 -2.15
C TRP A 393 0.68 23.65 -1.44
N GLU A 394 1.45 24.59 -0.90
CA GLU A 394 2.66 24.33 -0.13
C GLU A 394 2.53 24.90 1.28
N TYR A 395 2.86 24.07 2.27
CA TYR A 395 3.01 24.54 3.65
C TYR A 395 4.39 25.17 3.84
N VAL A 396 4.41 26.45 4.24
CA VAL A 396 5.66 27.25 4.41
C VAL A 396 5.87 27.71 5.86
N GLY A 397 5.09 27.18 6.79
CA GLY A 397 5.17 27.50 8.22
C GLY A 397 6.27 26.72 8.96
N PRO A 398 6.37 26.91 10.29
CA PRO A 398 7.31 26.18 11.12
C PRO A 398 6.93 24.68 11.18
N ALA A 399 7.94 23.81 11.12
CA ALA A 399 7.74 22.37 11.28
C ALA A 399 7.11 22.02 12.66
N ASN A 400 6.25 21.02 12.68
CA ASN A 400 5.62 20.47 13.91
C ASN A 400 4.73 21.49 14.68
N LEU A 401 3.80 22.15 13.98
CA LEU A 401 2.77 22.92 14.66
C LEU A 401 1.93 22.02 15.59
N PRO A 402 1.52 22.51 16.79
CA PRO A 402 0.61 21.78 17.67
C PRO A 402 -0.72 21.48 16.96
N GLN A 403 -1.17 20.23 17.02
CA GLN A 403 -2.45 19.78 16.42
C GLN A 403 -3.68 20.14 17.29
N PHE A 404 -3.48 20.72 18.47
CA PHE A 404 -4.52 20.99 19.48
C PHE A 404 -4.91 22.46 19.56
#